data_f887b9c86d5ed81886128e469b615e87
#
_entry.id   f887b9c86d5ed81886128e469b615e87
#
_cell.length_a   1.000
_cell.length_b   1.000
_cell.length_c   1.000
_cell.angle_alpha   90.00
_cell.angle_beta   90.00
_cell.angle_gamma   90.00
#
_symmetry.space_group_name_H-M   'P 1'
#
loop_
_entity.id
_entity.type
_entity.pdbx_description
1 polymer ?
#
loop_
_entity_poly.entity_id
_entity_poly.type
_entity_poly.pdbx_seq_one_letter_code
_entity_poly.pdbx_strand_id
1 'polypeptide(L)'
;MKKFYSMVYKKDIPIIITNHLNAELIKYANNSFLATKISFINQLANICQKLPNANVDIIANAIGLDPRIGNLFLNAGPGFGGSCLPKDLNALINFSSKIGYKNSFLTEVRNTNLKQSKKILELLKLNLGSLKNKKITILGVSFKENSDDVRESIAIKLVNLLLQNNVKINAHDPKALPNLKKIFHEKIKYFNSVSKSLATSDCAVILTSWKEYKNLNSSSFIGMKQKNLIDTRRILSDKKLKLNYVATGIGS
;
A
#
# COMPACT_ATOMS: atom_id res chain seq x y z
N MET A 1 8.04 -33.84 14.76
CA MET A 1 8.00 -32.38 14.44
C MET A 1 8.38 -31.53 15.66
N LYS A 2 7.73 -31.63 16.84
CA LYS A 2 8.07 -30.77 18.02
C LYS A 2 9.57 -30.80 18.36
N LYS A 3 10.17 -32.00 18.49
CA LYS A 3 11.62 -32.17 18.73
C LYS A 3 12.50 -31.53 17.65
N PHE A 4 12.09 -31.62 16.38
CA PHE A 4 12.81 -30.98 15.27
C PHE A 4 12.81 -29.44 15.40
N TYR A 5 11.64 -28.83 15.64
CA TYR A 5 11.57 -27.38 15.81
C TYR A 5 12.33 -26.89 17.04
N SER A 6 12.29 -27.61 18.19
CA SER A 6 13.07 -27.23 19.37
C SER A 6 14.59 -27.32 19.15
N MET A 7 15.06 -28.14 18.20
CA MET A 7 16.48 -28.20 17.82
C MET A 7 16.90 -27.06 16.90
N VAL A 8 16.00 -26.60 16.00
CA VAL A 8 16.29 -25.55 15.04
C VAL A 8 16.24 -24.15 15.68
N TYR A 9 15.29 -23.94 16.58
CA TYR A 9 15.12 -22.65 17.26
C TYR A 9 15.84 -22.67 18.61
N LYS A 10 16.83 -21.77 18.79
CA LYS A 10 17.63 -21.63 20.01
C LYS A 10 16.86 -21.06 21.22
N LYS A 11 15.56 -20.79 21.09
CA LYS A 11 14.68 -20.25 22.14
C LYS A 11 13.46 -21.17 22.28
N ASP A 12 12.92 -21.27 23.48
CA ASP A 12 11.61 -21.87 23.69
C ASP A 12 10.54 -21.09 22.94
N ILE A 13 10.06 -21.69 21.86
CA ILE A 13 8.95 -21.13 21.07
C ILE A 13 7.66 -21.87 21.45
N PRO A 14 6.54 -21.15 21.60
CA PRO A 14 5.25 -21.78 21.83
C PRO A 14 4.90 -22.69 20.64
N ILE A 15 4.69 -23.97 20.88
CA ILE A 15 4.27 -24.93 19.87
C ILE A 15 2.88 -25.45 20.24
N ILE A 16 1.89 -25.11 19.41
CA ILE A 16 0.51 -25.60 19.57
C ILE A 16 0.36 -26.87 18.74
N ILE A 17 -0.03 -27.95 19.38
CA ILE A 17 -0.38 -29.23 18.74
C ILE A 17 -1.89 -29.26 18.60
N THR A 18 -2.39 -29.42 17.37
CA THR A 18 -3.82 -29.46 17.09
C THR A 18 -4.12 -30.31 15.86
N ASN A 19 -5.40 -30.48 15.49
CA ASN A 19 -5.79 -31.16 14.27
C ASN A 19 -5.52 -30.30 13.01
N HIS A 20 -5.56 -30.91 11.83
CA HIS A 20 -5.27 -30.24 10.56
C HIS A 20 -6.18 -29.06 10.31
N LEU A 21 -7.50 -29.18 10.56
CA LEU A 21 -8.47 -28.13 10.34
C LEU A 21 -8.15 -26.87 11.15
N ASN A 22 -7.85 -27.03 12.44
CA ASN A 22 -7.46 -25.91 13.29
C ASN A 22 -6.13 -25.29 12.83
N ALA A 23 -5.14 -26.11 12.43
CA ALA A 23 -3.86 -25.61 11.95
C ALA A 23 -4.02 -24.74 10.68
N GLU A 24 -4.85 -25.17 9.75
CA GLU A 24 -5.19 -24.39 8.56
C GLU A 24 -5.94 -23.10 8.90
N LEU A 25 -6.97 -23.18 9.74
CA LEU A 25 -7.75 -22.01 10.16
C LEU A 25 -6.90 -21.00 10.92
N ILE A 26 -5.96 -21.42 11.78
CA ILE A 26 -5.02 -20.51 12.45
C ILE A 26 -4.25 -19.67 11.44
N LYS A 27 -3.74 -20.29 10.36
CA LYS A 27 -3.01 -19.57 9.32
C LYS A 27 -3.89 -18.53 8.61
N TYR A 28 -5.09 -18.92 8.20
CA TYR A 28 -6.01 -18.02 7.50
C TYR A 28 -6.57 -16.92 8.42
N ALA A 29 -6.89 -17.25 9.66
CA ALA A 29 -7.35 -16.30 10.66
C ALA A 29 -6.30 -15.24 10.95
N ASN A 30 -5.04 -15.65 11.18
CA ASN A 30 -3.94 -14.71 11.40
C ASN A 30 -3.81 -13.70 10.25
N ASN A 31 -3.70 -14.16 9.00
CA ASN A 31 -3.54 -13.26 7.86
C ASN A 31 -4.77 -12.39 7.61
N SER A 32 -5.98 -12.92 7.84
CA SER A 32 -7.22 -12.15 7.72
C SER A 32 -7.32 -11.06 8.81
N PHE A 33 -6.85 -11.33 10.03
CA PHE A 33 -6.81 -10.34 11.10
C PHE A 33 -5.79 -9.23 10.81
N LEU A 34 -4.60 -9.57 10.29
CA LEU A 34 -3.61 -8.58 9.84
C LEU A 34 -4.17 -7.70 8.71
N ALA A 35 -4.87 -8.29 7.73
CA ALA A 35 -5.56 -7.55 6.67
C ALA A 35 -6.65 -6.63 7.23
N THR A 36 -7.36 -7.07 8.28
CA THR A 36 -8.36 -6.27 8.99
C THR A 36 -7.74 -5.05 9.64
N LYS A 37 -6.63 -5.19 10.35
CA LYS A 37 -5.92 -4.06 10.97
C LYS A 37 -5.52 -3.01 9.93
N ILE A 38 -4.96 -3.43 8.79
CA ILE A 38 -4.60 -2.52 7.70
C ILE A 38 -5.85 -1.84 7.09
N SER A 39 -6.91 -2.59 6.84
CA SER A 39 -8.14 -2.02 6.29
C SER A 39 -8.81 -1.05 7.27
N PHE A 40 -8.80 -1.36 8.57
CA PHE A 40 -9.32 -0.50 9.62
C PHE A 40 -8.58 0.85 9.66
N ILE A 41 -7.25 0.83 9.73
CA ILE A 41 -6.48 2.08 9.77
C ILE A 41 -6.58 2.87 8.46
N ASN A 42 -6.75 2.20 7.32
CA ASN A 42 -6.98 2.86 6.04
C ASN A 42 -8.36 3.54 5.99
N GLN A 43 -9.40 2.98 6.63
CA GLN A 43 -10.68 3.67 6.77
C GLN A 43 -10.54 4.93 7.64
N LEU A 44 -9.81 4.86 8.75
CA LEU A 44 -9.52 6.04 9.57
C LEU A 44 -8.72 7.09 8.79
N ALA A 45 -7.74 6.68 7.98
CA ALA A 45 -7.01 7.58 7.09
C ALA A 45 -7.95 8.30 6.10
N ASN A 46 -8.93 7.58 5.52
CA ASN A 46 -9.91 8.18 4.62
C ASN A 46 -10.85 9.17 5.36
N ILE A 47 -11.13 8.97 6.64
CA ILE A 47 -11.88 9.91 7.49
C ILE A 47 -11.01 11.12 7.79
N CYS A 48 -9.76 10.92 8.28
CA CYS A 48 -8.82 12.00 8.57
C CYS A 48 -8.61 12.92 7.37
N GLN A 49 -8.55 12.36 6.16
CA GLN A 49 -8.39 13.16 4.92
C GLN A 49 -9.48 14.22 4.72
N LYS A 50 -10.64 14.05 5.36
CA LYS A 50 -11.80 14.98 5.27
C LYS A 50 -11.92 15.91 6.47
N LEU A 51 -11.11 15.76 7.48
CA LEU A 51 -11.16 16.51 8.73
C LEU A 51 -9.93 17.40 8.85
N PRO A 52 -10.05 18.74 8.86
CA PRO A 52 -8.92 19.63 9.04
C PRO A 52 -8.11 19.25 10.28
N ASN A 53 -6.78 19.27 10.15
CA ASN A 53 -5.82 18.96 11.22
C ASN A 53 -5.85 17.52 11.77
N ALA A 54 -6.68 16.63 11.21
CA ALA A 54 -6.64 15.22 11.59
C ALA A 54 -5.39 14.53 11.03
N ASN A 55 -4.79 13.62 11.82
CA ASN A 55 -3.60 12.86 11.43
C ASN A 55 -3.75 11.39 11.85
N VAL A 56 -3.81 10.50 10.86
CA VAL A 56 -3.98 9.07 11.09
C VAL A 56 -2.81 8.43 11.84
N ASP A 57 -1.58 8.96 11.70
CA ASP A 57 -0.42 8.39 12.37
C ASP A 57 -0.47 8.68 13.90
N ILE A 58 -0.97 9.85 14.29
CA ILE A 58 -1.22 10.17 15.71
C ILE A 58 -2.28 9.21 16.28
N ILE A 59 -3.36 8.99 15.54
CA ILE A 59 -4.45 8.07 15.96
C ILE A 59 -3.92 6.64 16.06
N ALA A 60 -3.20 6.16 15.02
CA ALA A 60 -2.63 4.82 14.97
C ALA A 60 -1.67 4.57 16.14
N ASN A 61 -0.79 5.54 16.43
CA ASN A 61 0.14 5.46 17.55
C ASN A 61 -0.59 5.43 18.90
N ALA A 62 -1.59 6.30 19.09
CA ALA A 62 -2.34 6.38 20.34
C ALA A 62 -3.11 5.08 20.64
N ILE A 63 -3.88 4.56 19.67
CA ILE A 63 -4.62 3.30 19.86
C ILE A 63 -3.69 2.09 19.98
N GLY A 64 -2.52 2.16 19.34
CA GLY A 64 -1.51 1.10 19.39
C GLY A 64 -0.79 0.98 20.74
N LEU A 65 -0.89 1.97 21.63
CA LEU A 65 -0.40 1.90 23.02
C LEU A 65 -1.22 0.93 23.87
N ASP A 66 -2.48 0.69 23.50
CA ASP A 66 -3.28 -0.34 24.18
C ASP A 66 -2.72 -1.72 23.84
N PRO A 67 -2.26 -2.52 24.83
CA PRO A 67 -1.66 -3.84 24.61
C PRO A 67 -2.63 -4.82 23.94
N ARG A 68 -3.94 -4.61 24.07
CA ARG A 68 -4.97 -5.40 23.39
C ARG A 68 -5.00 -5.18 21.89
N ILE A 69 -4.52 -4.02 21.42
CA ILE A 69 -4.48 -3.63 20.00
C ILE A 69 -3.08 -3.80 19.44
N GLY A 70 -2.08 -3.18 20.07
CA GLY A 70 -0.68 -3.17 19.65
C GLY A 70 -0.42 -2.42 18.33
N ASN A 71 0.78 -1.88 18.16
CA ASN A 71 1.15 -1.00 17.03
C ASN A 71 1.31 -1.72 15.68
N LEU A 72 1.58 -3.04 15.68
CA LEU A 72 1.87 -3.76 14.44
C LEU A 72 0.65 -3.79 13.52
N PHE A 73 0.90 -3.56 12.21
CA PHE A 73 -0.11 -3.51 11.15
C PHE A 73 -1.12 -2.35 11.23
N LEU A 74 -0.84 -1.30 12.01
CA LEU A 74 -1.64 -0.06 12.05
C LEU A 74 -1.06 1.07 11.18
N ASN A 75 -0.23 0.77 10.21
CA ASN A 75 0.29 1.77 9.26
C ASN A 75 -0.68 1.93 8.09
N ALA A 76 -1.36 3.06 8.03
CA ALA A 76 -2.18 3.42 6.88
C ALA A 76 -1.34 3.58 5.61
N GLY A 77 -1.95 3.36 4.45
CA GLY A 77 -1.24 3.46 3.18
C GLY A 77 -2.13 3.15 1.98
N PRO A 78 -1.53 2.87 0.83
CA PRO A 78 -2.28 2.64 -0.41
C PRO A 78 -3.07 1.32 -0.42
N GLY A 79 -2.97 0.51 0.64
CA GLY A 79 -3.53 -0.82 0.77
C GLY A 79 -2.46 -1.90 0.90
N PHE A 80 -2.90 -3.15 1.06
CA PHE A 80 -2.02 -4.32 1.10
C PHE A 80 -2.07 -5.11 -0.22
N GLY A 81 -0.94 -5.71 -0.57
CA GLY A 81 -0.73 -6.58 -1.71
C GLY A 81 0.10 -7.80 -1.31
N GLY A 82 0.84 -8.33 -2.27
CA GLY A 82 1.65 -9.53 -2.11
C GLY A 82 0.84 -10.82 -2.23
N SER A 83 1.54 -11.94 -2.12
CA SER A 83 0.97 -13.27 -2.36
C SER A 83 0.16 -13.83 -1.19
N CYS A 84 0.32 -13.30 0.03
CA CYS A 84 -0.25 -13.91 1.23
C CYS A 84 -1.59 -13.29 1.64
N LEU A 85 -1.60 -11.99 2.01
CA LEU A 85 -2.79 -11.38 2.61
C LEU A 85 -4.01 -11.42 1.68
N PRO A 86 -3.92 -11.00 0.38
CA PRO A 86 -5.09 -11.04 -0.50
C PRO A 86 -5.59 -12.48 -0.74
N LYS A 87 -4.65 -13.42 -0.95
CA LYS A 87 -4.98 -14.82 -1.23
C LYS A 87 -5.67 -15.49 -0.05
N ASP A 88 -5.08 -15.36 1.15
CA ASP A 88 -5.58 -16.05 2.35
C ASP A 88 -6.93 -15.47 2.80
N LEU A 89 -7.11 -14.14 2.72
CA LEU A 89 -8.39 -13.49 2.97
C LEU A 89 -9.48 -13.98 2.01
N ASN A 90 -9.19 -14.04 0.70
CA ASN A 90 -10.13 -14.56 -0.29
C ASN A 90 -10.44 -16.04 -0.08
N ALA A 91 -9.43 -16.85 0.28
CA ALA A 91 -9.62 -18.27 0.56
C ALA A 91 -10.58 -18.49 1.75
N LEU A 92 -10.40 -17.72 2.84
CA LEU A 92 -11.27 -17.82 4.01
C LEU A 92 -12.71 -17.36 3.72
N ILE A 93 -12.89 -16.27 2.95
CA ILE A 93 -14.21 -15.81 2.50
C ILE A 93 -14.89 -16.90 1.66
N ASN A 94 -14.18 -17.47 0.68
CA ASN A 94 -14.73 -18.50 -0.20
C ASN A 94 -15.03 -19.80 0.54
N PHE A 95 -14.16 -20.21 1.47
CA PHE A 95 -14.38 -21.37 2.33
C PHE A 95 -15.64 -21.19 3.20
N SER A 96 -15.76 -20.02 3.85
CA SER A 96 -16.95 -19.68 4.65
C SER A 96 -18.24 -19.82 3.83
N SER A 97 -18.26 -19.32 2.60
CA SER A 97 -19.41 -19.42 1.70
C SER A 97 -19.76 -20.86 1.34
N LYS A 98 -18.74 -21.73 1.10
CA LYS A 98 -18.95 -23.14 0.76
C LYS A 98 -19.60 -23.93 1.90
N ILE A 99 -19.35 -23.54 3.14
CA ILE A 99 -20.00 -24.16 4.32
C ILE A 99 -21.28 -23.46 4.76
N GLY A 100 -21.84 -22.59 3.91
CA GLY A 100 -23.10 -21.88 4.15
C GLY A 100 -22.99 -20.64 5.06
N TYR A 101 -21.77 -20.20 5.44
CA TYR A 101 -21.57 -19.02 6.28
C TYR A 101 -21.22 -17.78 5.44
N LYS A 102 -22.11 -16.77 5.41
CA LYS A 102 -21.88 -15.49 4.73
C LYS A 102 -20.92 -14.61 5.55
N ASN A 103 -19.65 -14.57 5.20
CA ASN A 103 -18.65 -13.77 5.87
C ASN A 103 -18.63 -12.32 5.34
N SER A 104 -19.64 -11.52 5.77
CA SER A 104 -19.77 -10.12 5.34
C SER A 104 -18.63 -9.24 5.89
N PHE A 105 -18.17 -9.49 7.11
CA PHE A 105 -17.09 -8.73 7.74
C PHE A 105 -15.78 -8.80 6.91
N LEU A 106 -15.28 -10.00 6.65
CA LEU A 106 -14.04 -10.15 5.86
C LEU A 106 -14.22 -9.71 4.39
N THR A 107 -15.44 -9.83 3.87
CA THR A 107 -15.79 -9.29 2.54
C THR A 107 -15.60 -7.77 2.51
N GLU A 108 -16.03 -7.04 3.54
CA GLU A 108 -15.83 -5.59 3.59
C GLU A 108 -14.38 -5.19 3.86
N VAL A 109 -13.62 -5.98 4.63
CA VAL A 109 -12.15 -5.81 4.75
C VAL A 109 -11.49 -5.86 3.37
N ARG A 110 -11.83 -6.86 2.55
CA ARG A 110 -11.36 -6.98 1.17
C ARG A 110 -11.78 -5.78 0.32
N ASN A 111 -13.05 -5.41 0.36
CA ASN A 111 -13.61 -4.30 -0.42
C ASN A 111 -12.94 -2.97 -0.06
N THR A 112 -12.69 -2.72 1.21
CA THR A 112 -11.94 -1.55 1.69
C THR A 112 -10.56 -1.49 1.04
N ASN A 113 -9.83 -2.61 1.00
CA ASN A 113 -8.52 -2.66 0.35
C ASN A 113 -8.60 -2.43 -1.17
N LEU A 114 -9.58 -3.00 -1.84
CA LEU A 114 -9.79 -2.81 -3.29
C LEU A 114 -10.13 -1.36 -3.65
N LYS A 115 -10.79 -0.63 -2.76
CA LYS A 115 -11.16 0.77 -2.97
C LYS A 115 -9.97 1.74 -2.84
N GLN A 116 -8.85 1.35 -2.21
CA GLN A 116 -7.72 2.27 -1.95
C GLN A 116 -7.10 2.86 -3.22
N SER A 117 -6.92 2.06 -4.28
CA SER A 117 -6.40 2.59 -5.55
C SER A 117 -7.33 3.64 -6.19
N LYS A 118 -8.66 3.51 -6.00
CA LYS A 118 -9.64 4.52 -6.44
C LYS A 118 -9.53 5.79 -5.61
N LYS A 119 -9.26 5.68 -4.30
CA LYS A 119 -9.02 6.85 -3.44
C LYS A 119 -7.81 7.66 -3.87
N ILE A 120 -6.73 6.99 -4.26
CA ILE A 120 -5.54 7.66 -4.82
C ILE A 120 -5.91 8.38 -6.13
N LEU A 121 -6.69 7.73 -7.00
CA LEU A 121 -7.17 8.35 -8.24
C LEU A 121 -8.05 9.59 -7.96
N GLU A 122 -8.92 9.54 -6.94
CA GLU A 122 -9.71 10.69 -6.50
C GLU A 122 -8.81 11.86 -6.06
N LEU A 123 -7.78 11.59 -5.24
CA LEU A 123 -6.81 12.60 -4.82
C LEU A 123 -6.06 13.21 -6.01
N LEU A 124 -5.67 12.40 -6.99
CA LEU A 124 -5.06 12.90 -8.23
C LEU A 124 -6.00 13.83 -8.99
N LYS A 125 -7.29 13.48 -9.12
CA LYS A 125 -8.29 14.32 -9.77
C LYS A 125 -8.53 15.62 -9.02
N LEU A 126 -8.57 15.60 -7.70
CA LEU A 126 -8.70 16.81 -6.88
C LEU A 126 -7.52 17.76 -7.06
N ASN A 127 -6.29 17.22 -7.15
CA ASN A 127 -5.08 18.04 -7.27
C ASN A 127 -4.81 18.53 -8.70
N LEU A 128 -5.16 17.77 -9.73
CA LEU A 128 -4.78 18.03 -11.11
C LEU A 128 -5.96 18.44 -12.01
N GLY A 129 -7.19 18.29 -11.53
CA GLY A 129 -8.40 18.39 -12.35
C GLY A 129 -8.48 17.23 -13.35
N SER A 130 -8.52 17.54 -14.64
CA SER A 130 -8.50 16.52 -15.69
C SER A 130 -7.16 15.79 -15.73
N LEU A 131 -7.23 14.45 -15.77
CA LEU A 131 -6.04 13.61 -15.86
C LEU A 131 -5.62 13.32 -17.30
N LYS A 132 -6.48 13.63 -18.29
CA LYS A 132 -6.20 13.37 -19.71
C LYS A 132 -4.89 14.01 -20.15
N ASN A 133 -4.00 13.23 -20.73
CA ASN A 133 -2.66 13.63 -21.19
C ASN A 133 -1.70 14.11 -20.09
N LYS A 134 -2.06 14.07 -18.81
CA LYS A 134 -1.13 14.32 -17.72
C LYS A 134 -0.05 13.25 -17.66
N LYS A 135 1.13 13.61 -17.17
CA LYS A 135 2.23 12.70 -16.93
C LYS A 135 2.37 12.48 -15.42
N ILE A 136 2.20 11.25 -14.98
CA ILE A 136 2.28 10.88 -13.57
C ILE A 136 3.43 9.92 -13.37
N THR A 137 4.28 10.20 -12.39
CA THR A 137 5.36 9.30 -11.97
C THR A 137 4.93 8.50 -10.75
N ILE A 138 5.01 7.17 -10.84
CA ILE A 138 4.81 6.24 -9.73
C ILE A 138 6.17 5.89 -9.15
N LEU A 139 6.35 6.18 -7.87
CA LEU A 139 7.53 5.85 -7.07
C LEU A 139 7.21 4.66 -6.15
N GLY A 140 7.81 3.51 -6.46
CA GLY A 140 7.55 2.25 -5.77
C GLY A 140 6.40 1.45 -6.39
N VAL A 141 6.75 0.32 -7.00
CA VAL A 141 5.77 -0.56 -7.67
C VAL A 141 5.70 -1.94 -7.03
N SER A 142 6.69 -2.31 -6.23
CA SER A 142 6.66 -3.50 -5.37
C SER A 142 5.58 -3.38 -4.29
N PHE A 143 5.03 -4.51 -3.82
CA PHE A 143 4.00 -4.48 -2.77
C PHE A 143 4.55 -4.04 -1.39
N LYS A 144 5.86 -4.18 -1.17
CA LYS A 144 6.59 -3.71 0.03
C LYS A 144 8.04 -3.37 -0.32
N GLU A 145 8.71 -2.64 0.56
CA GLU A 145 10.15 -2.38 0.45
C GLU A 145 10.98 -3.68 0.52
N ASN A 146 12.18 -3.63 -0.03
CA ASN A 146 13.14 -4.74 -0.10
C ASN A 146 12.65 -5.99 -0.86
N SER A 147 11.66 -5.82 -1.76
CA SER A 147 11.09 -6.88 -2.60
C SER A 147 11.00 -6.43 -4.06
N ASP A 148 11.14 -7.38 -4.98
CA ASP A 148 10.85 -7.21 -6.42
C ASP A 148 9.44 -7.70 -6.80
N ASP A 149 8.69 -8.22 -5.81
CA ASP A 149 7.37 -8.82 -6.01
C ASP A 149 6.30 -7.76 -6.24
N VAL A 150 5.64 -7.84 -7.38
CA VAL A 150 4.54 -6.95 -7.78
C VAL A 150 3.16 -7.60 -7.70
N ARG A 151 3.07 -8.87 -7.26
CA ARG A 151 1.79 -9.59 -7.19
C ARG A 151 0.81 -8.85 -6.27
N GLU A 152 -0.41 -8.64 -6.76
CA GLU A 152 -1.46 -7.88 -6.05
C GLU A 152 -1.01 -6.49 -5.56
N SER A 153 0.09 -5.93 -6.10
CA SER A 153 0.52 -4.58 -5.77
C SER A 153 -0.55 -3.56 -6.13
N ILE A 154 -0.73 -2.59 -5.26
CA ILE A 154 -1.62 -1.44 -5.51
C ILE A 154 -1.14 -0.63 -6.72
N ALA A 155 0.17 -0.64 -7.00
CA ALA A 155 0.71 0.01 -8.19
C ALA A 155 0.09 -0.55 -9.48
N ILE A 156 -0.07 -1.87 -9.61
CA ILE A 156 -0.72 -2.47 -10.78
C ILE A 156 -2.16 -1.97 -10.93
N LYS A 157 -2.91 -1.93 -9.83
CA LYS A 157 -4.31 -1.48 -9.83
C LYS A 157 -4.40 0.01 -10.19
N LEU A 158 -3.52 0.83 -9.64
CA LEU A 158 -3.47 2.26 -9.94
C LEU A 158 -3.02 2.53 -11.38
N VAL A 159 -2.00 1.82 -11.91
CA VAL A 159 -1.56 1.95 -13.30
C VAL A 159 -2.71 1.67 -14.27
N ASN A 160 -3.47 0.58 -14.04
CA ASN A 160 -4.63 0.27 -14.87
C ASN A 160 -5.68 1.41 -14.87
N LEU A 161 -6.00 1.95 -13.68
CA LEU A 161 -6.92 3.08 -13.55
C LEU A 161 -6.39 4.34 -14.26
N LEU A 162 -5.10 4.63 -14.18
CA LEU A 162 -4.49 5.77 -14.84
C LEU A 162 -4.47 5.62 -16.37
N LEU A 163 -4.18 4.43 -16.89
CA LEU A 163 -4.24 4.14 -18.32
C LEU A 163 -5.66 4.33 -18.88
N GLN A 164 -6.70 3.89 -18.14
CA GLN A 164 -8.10 4.12 -18.49
C GLN A 164 -8.49 5.61 -18.51
N ASN A 165 -7.75 6.46 -17.81
CA ASN A 165 -7.92 7.91 -17.81
C ASN A 165 -6.97 8.63 -18.79
N ASN A 166 -6.35 7.93 -19.74
CA ASN A 166 -5.42 8.45 -20.75
C ASN A 166 -4.23 9.22 -20.15
N VAL A 167 -3.69 8.71 -19.03
CA VAL A 167 -2.50 9.27 -18.34
C VAL A 167 -1.23 8.68 -18.94
N LYS A 168 -0.20 9.49 -19.13
CA LYS A 168 1.17 9.06 -19.46
C LYS A 168 1.87 8.69 -18.16
N ILE A 169 2.37 7.47 -18.05
CA ILE A 169 2.89 6.95 -16.78
C ILE A 169 4.39 6.72 -16.88
N ASN A 170 5.12 7.28 -15.94
CA ASN A 170 6.50 6.92 -15.62
C ASN A 170 6.51 6.06 -14.36
N ALA A 171 7.34 5.01 -14.31
CA ALA A 171 7.51 4.16 -13.15
C ALA A 171 8.99 4.11 -12.73
N HIS A 172 9.21 4.21 -11.42
CA HIS A 172 10.50 3.96 -10.80
C HIS A 172 10.32 3.02 -9.60
N ASP A 173 11.21 2.04 -9.50
CA ASP A 173 11.33 1.14 -8.34
C ASP A 173 12.76 0.57 -8.31
N PRO A 174 13.42 0.50 -7.15
CA PRO A 174 14.79 -0.02 -7.06
C PRO A 174 14.97 -1.48 -7.48
N LYS A 175 13.90 -2.31 -7.45
CA LYS A 175 14.00 -3.75 -7.71
C LYS A 175 12.93 -4.30 -8.67
N ALA A 176 11.71 -3.75 -8.65
CA ALA A 176 10.54 -4.40 -9.23
C ALA A 176 10.22 -4.01 -10.68
N LEU A 177 10.99 -3.12 -11.31
CA LEU A 177 10.75 -2.69 -12.69
C LEU A 177 10.72 -3.84 -13.70
N PRO A 178 11.63 -4.84 -13.65
CA PRO A 178 11.58 -5.97 -14.59
C PRO A 178 10.26 -6.75 -14.51
N ASN A 179 9.74 -6.97 -13.30
CA ASN A 179 8.49 -7.67 -13.11
C ASN A 179 7.28 -6.82 -13.53
N LEU A 180 7.31 -5.51 -13.30
CA LEU A 180 6.28 -4.60 -13.79
C LEU A 180 6.26 -4.54 -15.33
N LYS A 181 7.44 -4.55 -15.98
CA LYS A 181 7.56 -4.52 -17.44
C LYS A 181 6.96 -5.74 -18.10
N LYS A 182 7.01 -6.93 -17.48
CA LYS A 182 6.33 -8.14 -17.95
C LYS A 182 4.80 -7.97 -18.01
N ILE A 183 4.21 -7.07 -17.21
CA ILE A 183 2.76 -6.87 -17.13
C ILE A 183 2.29 -5.76 -18.08
N PHE A 184 3.02 -4.64 -18.12
CA PHE A 184 2.59 -3.44 -18.85
C PHE A 184 3.33 -3.21 -20.16
N HIS A 185 4.40 -3.96 -20.43
CA HIS A 185 5.22 -3.83 -21.64
C HIS A 185 5.53 -2.36 -21.96
N GLU A 186 5.30 -1.89 -23.16
CA GLU A 186 5.58 -0.52 -23.60
C GLU A 186 4.41 0.49 -23.32
N LYS A 187 3.38 0.06 -22.56
CA LYS A 187 2.25 0.95 -22.21
C LYS A 187 2.63 2.05 -21.24
N ILE A 188 3.74 1.89 -20.53
CA ILE A 188 4.28 2.85 -19.56
C ILE A 188 5.80 2.97 -19.75
N LYS A 189 6.41 4.03 -19.19
CA LYS A 189 7.87 4.23 -19.24
C LYS A 189 8.52 3.82 -17.92
N TYR A 190 9.69 3.21 -18.00
CA TYR A 190 10.45 2.68 -16.86
C TYR A 190 11.76 3.42 -16.71
N PHE A 191 12.12 3.80 -15.49
CA PHE A 191 13.31 4.59 -15.21
C PHE A 191 14.09 4.01 -14.03
N ASN A 192 15.41 3.87 -14.17
CA ASN A 192 16.32 3.45 -13.10
C ASN A 192 16.81 4.62 -12.23
N SER A 193 16.30 5.84 -12.46
CA SER A 193 16.65 7.04 -11.70
C SER A 193 15.41 7.81 -11.35
N VAL A 194 15.26 8.19 -10.08
CA VAL A 194 14.14 8.99 -9.58
C VAL A 194 14.06 10.32 -10.32
N SER A 195 15.18 11.05 -10.45
CA SER A 195 15.19 12.36 -11.11
C SER A 195 14.77 12.27 -12.57
N LYS A 196 15.23 11.26 -13.32
CA LYS A 196 14.81 11.03 -14.71
C LYS A 196 13.32 10.65 -14.79
N SER A 197 12.80 9.87 -13.85
CA SER A 197 11.39 9.49 -13.81
C SER A 197 10.47 10.68 -13.54
N LEU A 198 10.92 11.62 -12.69
CA LEU A 198 10.18 12.84 -12.32
C LEU A 198 10.21 13.91 -13.40
N ALA A 199 11.18 13.86 -14.32
CA ALA A 199 11.35 14.88 -15.33
C ALA A 199 10.07 15.10 -16.15
N THR A 200 9.63 16.37 -16.22
CA THR A 200 8.43 16.82 -16.91
C THR A 200 7.10 16.23 -16.42
N SER A 201 7.09 15.56 -15.25
CA SER A 201 5.85 15.01 -14.66
C SER A 201 4.97 16.11 -14.07
N ASP A 202 3.65 15.91 -14.17
CA ASP A 202 2.65 16.80 -13.57
C ASP A 202 2.39 16.46 -12.10
N CYS A 203 2.60 15.18 -11.72
CA CYS A 203 2.48 14.71 -10.34
C CYS A 203 3.37 13.49 -10.11
N ALA A 204 3.83 13.32 -8.88
CA ALA A 204 4.43 12.08 -8.39
C ALA A 204 3.51 11.41 -7.35
N VAL A 205 3.52 10.07 -7.30
CA VAL A 205 2.78 9.28 -6.30
C VAL A 205 3.74 8.29 -5.67
N ILE A 206 3.95 8.37 -4.35
CA ILE A 206 4.74 7.39 -3.60
C ILE A 206 3.82 6.28 -3.12
N LEU A 207 4.08 5.03 -3.54
CA LEU A 207 3.28 3.86 -3.14
C LEU A 207 4.05 2.91 -2.21
N THR A 208 5.38 2.84 -2.31
CA THR A 208 6.21 1.97 -1.49
C THR A 208 7.27 2.79 -0.74
N SER A 209 7.48 2.48 0.54
CA SER A 209 8.35 3.28 1.45
C SER A 209 9.84 2.93 1.33
N TRP A 210 10.38 2.88 0.11
CA TRP A 210 11.80 2.64 -0.10
C TRP A 210 12.68 3.68 0.61
N LYS A 211 13.81 3.25 1.16
CA LYS A 211 14.78 4.14 1.83
C LYS A 211 15.21 5.31 0.95
N GLU A 212 15.37 5.05 -0.36
CA GLU A 212 15.71 6.08 -1.35
C GLU A 212 14.68 7.21 -1.38
N TYR A 213 13.39 6.89 -1.34
CA TYR A 213 12.34 7.92 -1.37
C TYR A 213 12.24 8.71 -0.07
N LYS A 214 12.60 8.11 1.08
CA LYS A 214 12.69 8.83 2.35
C LYS A 214 13.73 9.95 2.33
N ASN A 215 14.72 9.87 1.44
CA ASN A 215 15.79 10.87 1.29
C ASN A 215 15.45 12.00 0.30
N LEU A 216 14.31 11.95 -0.39
CA LEU A 216 13.90 13.00 -1.32
C LEU A 216 13.68 14.32 -0.59
N ASN A 217 14.00 15.41 -1.27
CA ASN A 217 13.86 16.78 -0.78
C ASN A 217 13.37 17.69 -1.93
N SER A 218 13.21 18.98 -1.69
CA SER A 218 12.67 19.90 -2.69
C SER A 218 13.47 19.92 -4.00
N SER A 219 14.80 19.71 -3.95
CA SER A 219 15.64 19.71 -5.17
C SER A 219 15.36 18.48 -6.06
N SER A 220 14.92 17.37 -5.47
CA SER A 220 14.57 16.16 -6.21
C SER A 220 13.43 16.36 -7.19
N PHE A 221 12.57 17.36 -6.97
CA PHE A 221 11.37 17.64 -7.75
C PHE A 221 11.49 18.82 -8.72
N ILE A 222 12.68 19.42 -8.86
CA ILE A 222 12.90 20.62 -9.70
C ILE A 222 12.54 20.34 -11.16
N GLY A 223 12.87 19.17 -11.70
CA GLY A 223 12.59 18.77 -13.08
C GLY A 223 11.13 18.51 -13.43
N MET A 224 10.22 18.53 -12.45
CA MET A 224 8.79 18.33 -12.70
C MET A 224 8.16 19.54 -13.38
N LYS A 225 7.20 19.29 -14.26
CA LYS A 225 6.39 20.34 -14.90
C LYS A 225 5.46 21.03 -13.91
N GLN A 226 4.81 20.24 -13.08
CA GLN A 226 3.99 20.70 -11.95
C GLN A 226 4.49 20.00 -10.68
N LYS A 227 4.72 20.75 -9.63
CA LYS A 227 5.31 20.23 -8.39
C LYS A 227 4.22 19.71 -7.46
N ASN A 228 3.53 18.63 -7.88
CA ASN A 228 2.52 17.95 -7.08
C ASN A 228 3.04 16.59 -6.62
N LEU A 229 2.86 16.28 -5.33
CA LEU A 229 3.25 15.00 -4.75
C LEU A 229 2.11 14.43 -3.90
N ILE A 230 1.69 13.21 -4.21
CA ILE A 230 0.82 12.41 -3.33
C ILE A 230 1.67 11.37 -2.64
N ASP A 231 1.83 11.50 -1.34
CA ASP A 231 2.58 10.56 -0.51
C ASP A 231 1.63 9.65 0.26
N THR A 232 1.40 8.46 -0.27
CA THR A 232 0.48 7.51 0.35
C THR A 232 1.08 6.80 1.57
N ARG A 233 2.38 7.00 1.83
CA ARG A 233 3.12 6.41 2.95
C ARG A 233 3.51 7.44 4.00
N ARG A 234 3.30 8.74 3.72
CA ARG A 234 3.64 9.87 4.61
C ARG A 234 5.12 9.90 5.01
N ILE A 235 5.99 9.31 4.18
CA ILE A 235 7.43 9.19 4.47
C ILE A 235 8.19 10.50 4.33
N LEU A 236 7.52 11.53 3.80
CA LEU A 236 8.07 12.87 3.65
C LEU A 236 7.27 13.93 4.45
N SER A 237 6.36 13.52 5.33
CA SER A 237 5.47 14.41 6.09
C SER A 237 6.22 15.39 6.98
N ASP A 238 7.38 15.01 7.51
CA ASP A 238 8.19 15.85 8.39
C ASP A 238 9.08 16.85 7.64
N LYS A 239 9.05 16.81 6.30
CA LYS A 239 9.90 17.65 5.45
C LYS A 239 9.17 18.89 4.96
N LYS A 240 9.82 20.04 5.04
CA LYS A 240 9.35 21.29 4.44
C LYS A 240 9.63 21.26 2.94
N LEU A 241 8.75 20.65 2.15
CA LEU A 241 8.89 20.55 0.71
C LEU A 241 8.30 21.79 0.02
N LYS A 242 9.04 22.37 -0.95
CA LYS A 242 8.55 23.48 -1.76
C LYS A 242 7.74 22.97 -2.97
N LEU A 243 6.60 22.31 -2.68
CA LEU A 243 5.68 21.74 -3.67
C LEU A 243 4.28 21.55 -3.05
N ASN A 244 3.29 21.30 -3.89
CA ASN A 244 1.97 20.91 -3.42
C ASN A 244 2.02 19.45 -2.92
N TYR A 245 2.09 19.30 -1.60
CA TYR A 245 2.24 18.00 -0.95
C TYR A 245 0.92 17.56 -0.34
N VAL A 246 0.47 16.38 -0.71
CA VAL A 246 -0.71 15.72 -0.14
C VAL A 246 -0.29 14.39 0.46
N ALA A 247 -0.45 14.25 1.76
CA ALA A 247 -0.22 13.01 2.49
C ALA A 247 -1.56 12.30 2.75
N THR A 248 -1.70 11.04 2.34
CA THR A 248 -2.95 10.31 2.62
C THR A 248 -3.15 10.11 4.13
N GLY A 249 -4.35 10.43 4.63
CA GLY A 249 -4.68 10.31 6.04
C GLY A 249 -4.25 11.50 6.90
N ILE A 250 -3.81 12.60 6.27
CA ILE A 250 -3.61 13.89 6.92
C ILE A 250 -4.62 14.87 6.30
N GLY A 251 -5.47 15.47 7.15
CA GLY A 251 -6.44 16.47 6.75
C GLY A 251 -5.77 17.83 6.51
N SER A 252 -6.13 18.49 5.43
CA SER A 252 -5.67 19.83 5.03
C SER A 252 -6.68 20.90 5.42
#